data_5639c44fa20961f8a5ea3818ccaa8f95
#
_entry.id   5639c44fa20961f8a5ea3818ccaa8f95
#
_cell.length_a   1.000
_cell.length_b   1.000
_cell.length_c   1.000
_cell.angle_alpha   90.00
_cell.angle_beta   90.00
_cell.angle_gamma   90.00
#
_symmetry.space_group_name_H-M   'P 1'
#
loop_
_entity.id
_entity.type
_entity.pdbx_description
1 polymer ?
#
loop_
_entity_poly.entity_id
_entity_poly.type
_entity_poly.pdbx_seq_one_letter_code
_entity_poly.pdbx_strand_id
1 'polypeptide(L)'
;MLEPELAWERLLPSLTPLAPHRVERRLAAGRVLAEGLVATSDLPPCDLAALDGFALAGDAPLDGWYPIAGTRFAGDAGDAGDDKLAPGMALRIMTGAAVPPGADRVVGVEETITEGDRMRATAVPAAGAAIRRRGEVVRRDAALLPAGTLLTPAALAL
;
A
#
# COMPACT_ATOMS: atom_id res chain seq x y z
N MET A 1 2.54 -57.84 0.68
CA MET A 1 2.74 -56.62 1.45
C MET A 1 2.22 -55.49 0.57
N LEU A 2 1.37 -54.60 1.06
CA LEU A 2 0.86 -53.48 0.27
C LEU A 2 1.95 -52.38 0.23
N GLU A 3 2.24 -51.86 -0.99
CA GLU A 3 3.18 -50.73 -1.12
C GLU A 3 2.61 -49.50 -0.45
N PRO A 4 3.43 -48.64 0.19
CA PRO A 4 2.96 -47.47 0.94
C PRO A 4 2.13 -46.50 0.11
N GLU A 5 2.50 -46.27 -1.15
CA GLU A 5 1.80 -45.39 -2.09
C GLU A 5 0.39 -45.89 -2.35
N LEU A 6 0.25 -47.21 -2.60
CA LEU A 6 -1.05 -47.84 -2.83
C LEU A 6 -1.92 -47.85 -1.58
N ALA A 7 -1.30 -47.90 -0.39
CA ALA A 7 -2.02 -47.78 0.87
C ALA A 7 -2.61 -46.36 1.04
N TRP A 8 -1.85 -45.31 0.72
CA TRP A 8 -2.34 -43.92 0.74
C TRP A 8 -3.48 -43.70 -0.26
N GLU A 9 -3.35 -44.16 -1.49
CA GLU A 9 -4.40 -44.05 -2.52
C GLU A 9 -5.72 -44.66 -2.07
N ARG A 10 -5.67 -45.71 -1.27
CA ARG A 10 -6.90 -46.42 -0.76
C ARG A 10 -7.46 -45.74 0.50
N LEU A 11 -6.59 -45.19 1.36
CA LEU A 11 -6.99 -44.59 2.64
C LEU A 11 -7.54 -43.17 2.48
N LEU A 12 -6.85 -42.31 1.69
CA LEU A 12 -7.26 -40.92 1.54
C LEU A 12 -8.72 -40.69 1.17
N PRO A 13 -9.31 -41.42 0.21
CA PRO A 13 -10.71 -41.23 -0.13
C PRO A 13 -11.72 -41.63 0.97
N SER A 14 -11.28 -42.43 1.95
CA SER A 14 -12.13 -42.83 3.09
C SER A 14 -12.09 -41.83 4.26
N LEU A 15 -11.17 -40.86 4.23
CA LEU A 15 -11.05 -39.84 5.30
C LEU A 15 -12.02 -38.71 5.04
N THR A 16 -12.77 -38.34 6.07
CA THR A 16 -13.61 -37.14 6.06
C THR A 16 -12.85 -35.99 6.71
N PRO A 17 -12.73 -34.82 6.03
CA PRO A 17 -12.13 -33.65 6.64
C PRO A 17 -12.89 -33.25 7.92
N LEU A 18 -12.17 -32.72 8.89
CA LEU A 18 -12.77 -32.15 10.10
C LEU A 18 -13.64 -30.94 9.73
N ALA A 19 -14.74 -30.75 10.47
CA ALA A 19 -15.58 -29.58 10.28
C ALA A 19 -14.77 -28.28 10.53
N PRO A 20 -14.94 -27.26 9.69
CA PRO A 20 -14.28 -25.98 9.89
C PRO A 20 -14.82 -25.28 11.14
N HIS A 21 -13.95 -24.59 11.85
CA HIS A 21 -14.33 -23.78 13.02
C HIS A 21 -13.49 -22.51 13.11
N ARG A 22 -14.05 -21.47 13.70
CA ARG A 22 -13.35 -20.19 13.89
C ARG A 22 -12.41 -20.28 15.07
N VAL A 23 -11.21 -19.75 14.88
CA VAL A 23 -10.18 -19.62 15.92
C VAL A 23 -9.59 -18.22 15.89
N GLU A 24 -9.11 -17.75 17.03
CA GLU A 24 -8.35 -16.51 17.06
C GLU A 24 -7.05 -16.65 16.27
N ARG A 25 -6.67 -15.59 15.54
CA ARG A 25 -5.47 -15.59 14.68
C ARG A 25 -4.22 -16.09 15.42
N ARG A 26 -3.99 -15.63 16.67
CA ARG A 26 -2.85 -16.05 17.50
C ARG A 26 -2.77 -17.55 17.80
N LEU A 27 -3.90 -18.26 17.71
CA LEU A 27 -4.01 -19.72 17.95
C LEU A 27 -4.11 -20.52 16.65
N ALA A 28 -3.98 -19.85 15.50
CA ALA A 28 -4.19 -20.48 14.20
C ALA A 28 -2.92 -21.06 13.58
N ALA A 29 -1.73 -20.84 14.17
CA ALA A 29 -0.47 -21.39 13.67
C ALA A 29 -0.53 -22.92 13.60
N GLY A 30 -0.07 -23.48 12.49
CA GLY A 30 -0.07 -24.93 12.24
C GLY A 30 -1.43 -25.52 11.86
N ARG A 31 -2.49 -24.71 11.77
CA ARG A 31 -3.79 -25.13 11.25
C ARG A 31 -3.86 -24.95 9.74
N VAL A 32 -4.88 -25.55 9.13
CA VAL A 32 -5.15 -25.45 7.69
C VAL A 32 -6.34 -24.51 7.47
N LEU A 33 -6.20 -23.59 6.51
CA LEU A 33 -7.22 -22.63 6.16
C LEU A 33 -8.39 -23.34 5.46
N ALA A 34 -9.59 -23.28 6.04
CA ALA A 34 -10.77 -23.95 5.50
C ALA A 34 -11.33 -23.23 4.27
N GLU A 35 -11.24 -21.90 4.23
CA GLU A 35 -11.71 -21.04 3.15
C GLU A 35 -10.56 -20.17 2.67
N GLY A 36 -10.59 -19.75 1.40
CA GLY A 36 -9.58 -18.84 0.85
C GLY A 36 -9.64 -17.46 1.53
N LEU A 37 -8.49 -16.85 1.74
CA LEU A 37 -8.37 -15.47 2.23
C LEU A 37 -8.32 -14.52 1.04
N VAL A 38 -9.15 -13.49 1.09
CA VAL A 38 -9.16 -12.39 0.11
C VAL A 38 -8.90 -11.06 0.79
N ALA A 39 -8.28 -10.13 0.08
CA ALA A 39 -8.03 -8.78 0.58
C ALA A 39 -9.35 -8.02 0.74
N THR A 40 -9.57 -7.41 1.89
CA THR A 40 -10.78 -6.61 2.17
C THR A 40 -10.66 -5.14 1.76
N SER A 41 -9.43 -4.69 1.45
CA SER A 41 -9.11 -3.32 1.03
C SER A 41 -7.89 -3.31 0.11
N ASP A 42 -7.69 -2.19 -0.60
CA ASP A 42 -6.44 -1.94 -1.32
C ASP A 42 -5.28 -1.71 -0.34
N LEU A 43 -4.07 -2.11 -0.73
CA LEU A 43 -2.83 -1.80 -0.02
C LEU A 43 -1.81 -1.22 -1.01
N PRO A 44 -1.37 0.03 -0.82
CA PRO A 44 -1.89 1.02 0.12
C PRO A 44 -3.33 1.45 -0.20
N PRO A 45 -4.07 2.03 0.77
CA PRO A 45 -5.49 2.39 0.59
C PRO A 45 -5.70 3.62 -0.30
N CYS A 46 -4.67 4.45 -0.48
CA CYS A 46 -4.63 5.63 -1.34
C CYS A 46 -3.22 5.81 -1.90
N ASP A 47 -3.02 6.77 -2.79
CA ASP A 47 -1.69 7.15 -3.26
C ASP A 47 -0.88 7.73 -2.11
N LEU A 48 0.33 7.21 -1.86
CA LEU A 48 1.21 7.63 -0.76
C LEU A 48 2.54 8.17 -1.30
N ALA A 49 3.12 9.15 -0.60
CA ALA A 49 4.48 9.60 -0.87
C ALA A 49 5.48 8.47 -0.54
N ALA A 50 6.40 8.22 -1.48
CA ALA A 50 7.44 7.20 -1.32
C ALA A 50 8.68 7.72 -0.57
N LEU A 51 8.80 9.04 -0.40
CA LEU A 51 9.93 9.71 0.24
C LEU A 51 9.49 11.04 0.89
N ASP A 52 10.35 11.58 1.74
CA ASP A 52 10.18 12.91 2.33
C ASP A 52 10.50 13.98 1.28
N GLY A 53 9.62 14.98 1.13
CA GLY A 53 9.83 16.00 0.12
C GLY A 53 8.64 16.92 -0.09
N PHE A 54 8.34 17.19 -1.37
CA PHE A 54 7.23 18.05 -1.76
C PHE A 54 6.38 17.39 -2.86
N ALA A 55 5.09 17.28 -2.62
CA ALA A 55 4.11 16.94 -3.65
C ALA A 55 3.84 18.19 -4.51
N LEU A 56 3.95 18.06 -5.83
CA LEU A 56 3.81 19.15 -6.79
C LEU A 56 2.54 18.97 -7.61
N ALA A 57 1.86 20.08 -7.90
CA ALA A 57 0.70 20.11 -8.79
C ALA A 57 1.06 20.80 -10.11
N GLY A 58 1.27 19.99 -11.15
CA GLY A 58 1.61 20.48 -12.49
C GLY A 58 3.01 21.13 -12.56
N ASP A 59 3.17 22.01 -13.55
CA ASP A 59 4.44 22.68 -13.81
C ASP A 59 4.67 23.88 -12.87
N ALA A 60 5.93 24.23 -12.69
CA ALA A 60 6.32 25.39 -11.89
C ALA A 60 5.75 26.69 -12.46
N PRO A 61 5.46 27.68 -11.61
CA PRO A 61 5.26 29.06 -12.04
C PRO A 61 6.45 29.60 -12.86
N LEU A 62 6.24 30.74 -13.55
CA LEU A 62 7.24 31.30 -14.47
C LEU A 62 8.59 31.60 -13.81
N ASP A 63 8.60 31.90 -12.51
CA ASP A 63 9.81 32.14 -11.72
C ASP A 63 10.49 30.87 -11.20
N GLY A 64 9.90 29.70 -11.49
CA GLY A 64 10.38 28.39 -11.08
C GLY A 64 10.15 28.07 -9.59
N TRP A 65 9.42 28.89 -8.85
CA TRP A 65 9.12 28.70 -7.44
C TRP A 65 7.67 28.28 -7.23
N TYR A 66 7.47 27.25 -6.42
CA TYR A 66 6.17 26.78 -5.97
C TYR A 66 5.88 27.36 -4.58
N PRO A 67 4.81 28.12 -4.37
CA PRO A 67 4.32 28.41 -3.03
C PRO A 67 4.01 27.12 -2.27
N ILE A 68 4.35 27.07 -0.98
CA ILE A 68 4.12 25.92 -0.12
C ILE A 68 2.76 26.08 0.57
N ALA A 69 1.79 25.20 0.25
CA ALA A 69 0.43 25.26 0.79
C ALA A 69 0.34 24.78 2.26
N GLY A 70 1.36 24.03 2.74
CA GLY A 70 1.37 23.47 4.09
C GLY A 70 2.24 22.22 4.19
N THR A 71 1.99 21.41 5.23
CA THR A 71 2.73 20.17 5.47
C THR A 71 1.74 19.04 5.79
N ARG A 72 2.02 17.83 5.30
CA ARG A 72 1.24 16.61 5.57
C ARG A 72 2.15 15.50 6.07
N PHE A 73 1.74 14.88 7.17
CA PHE A 73 2.44 13.76 7.80
C PHE A 73 1.74 12.42 7.51
N ALA A 74 2.48 11.33 7.70
CA ALA A 74 1.89 9.99 7.66
C ALA A 74 0.84 9.85 8.77
N GLY A 75 -0.34 9.35 8.40
CA GLY A 75 -1.46 9.19 9.35
C GLY A 75 -2.30 10.44 9.56
N ASP A 76 -1.94 11.58 8.99
CA ASP A 76 -2.86 12.70 8.94
C ASP A 76 -4.13 12.26 8.21
N ALA A 77 -5.27 12.44 8.89
CA ALA A 77 -6.60 12.22 8.31
C ALA A 77 -6.86 13.31 7.25
N GLY A 78 -6.15 13.21 6.14
CA GLY A 78 -6.58 13.88 4.94
C GLY A 78 -7.75 13.07 4.39
N ASP A 79 -8.97 13.49 4.67
CA ASP A 79 -10.08 13.11 3.84
C ASP A 79 -9.66 13.43 2.41
N ALA A 80 -9.63 12.38 1.56
CA ALA A 80 -9.15 12.47 0.18
C ALA A 80 -10.02 13.42 -0.70
N GLY A 81 -10.78 14.30 -0.10
CA GLY A 81 -11.79 15.17 -0.73
C GLY A 81 -11.59 16.67 -0.61
N ASP A 82 -11.03 17.20 0.46
CA ASP A 82 -11.20 18.62 0.74
C ASP A 82 -10.02 19.54 0.39
N ASP A 83 -8.78 19.03 0.30
CA ASP A 83 -7.60 19.86 0.04
C ASP A 83 -6.93 19.52 -1.29
N LYS A 84 -7.62 19.82 -2.40
CA LYS A 84 -7.01 19.71 -3.72
C LYS A 84 -5.86 20.73 -3.84
N LEU A 85 -4.65 20.24 -4.07
CA LEU A 85 -3.51 21.10 -4.35
C LEU A 85 -3.71 21.82 -5.68
N ALA A 86 -3.68 23.15 -5.63
CA ALA A 86 -3.86 23.97 -6.82
C ALA A 86 -2.66 23.86 -7.76
N PRO A 87 -2.86 24.00 -9.09
CA PRO A 87 -1.77 24.00 -10.05
C PRO A 87 -0.70 25.06 -9.70
N GLY A 88 0.58 24.70 -9.84
CA GLY A 88 1.71 25.57 -9.50
C GLY A 88 2.00 25.69 -8.00
N MET A 89 1.34 24.90 -7.15
CA MET A 89 1.60 24.84 -5.71
C MET A 89 2.39 23.60 -5.33
N ALA A 90 3.06 23.66 -4.17
CA ALA A 90 3.69 22.53 -3.52
C ALA A 90 3.10 22.28 -2.13
N LEU A 91 3.07 21.02 -1.70
CA LEU A 91 2.75 20.62 -0.33
C LEU A 91 3.93 19.86 0.24
N ARG A 92 4.49 20.29 1.36
CA ARG A 92 5.51 19.49 2.06
C ARG A 92 4.87 18.17 2.51
N ILE A 93 5.51 17.04 2.18
CA ILE A 93 4.94 15.72 2.42
C ILE A 93 5.99 14.77 2.97
N MET A 94 5.59 13.94 3.94
CA MET A 94 6.46 12.92 4.51
C MET A 94 6.15 11.56 3.92
N THR A 95 7.13 10.68 3.93
CA THR A 95 7.01 9.28 3.51
C THR A 95 5.78 8.62 4.15
N GLY A 96 4.95 7.98 3.35
CA GLY A 96 3.72 7.33 3.81
C GLY A 96 2.52 8.26 4.02
N ALA A 97 2.67 9.57 3.83
CA ALA A 97 1.54 10.50 3.83
C ALA A 97 0.74 10.39 2.53
N ALA A 98 -0.57 10.60 2.63
CA ALA A 98 -1.46 10.59 1.47
C ALA A 98 -1.14 11.76 0.53
N VAL A 99 -0.91 11.45 -0.75
CA VAL A 99 -0.68 12.45 -1.79
C VAL A 99 -1.98 13.22 -2.03
N PRO A 100 -1.97 14.57 -1.96
CA PRO A 100 -3.20 15.35 -2.13
C PRO A 100 -3.74 15.23 -3.57
N PRO A 101 -5.06 15.27 -3.76
CA PRO A 101 -5.63 15.40 -5.09
C PRO A 101 -5.04 16.61 -5.80
N GLY A 102 -4.75 16.48 -7.09
CA GLY A 102 -4.12 17.52 -7.90
C GLY A 102 -2.60 17.46 -7.96
N ALA A 103 -1.92 16.86 -6.99
CA ALA A 103 -0.51 16.56 -7.11
C ALA A 103 -0.31 15.37 -8.06
N ASP A 104 0.73 15.46 -8.88
CA ASP A 104 1.03 14.45 -9.89
C ASP A 104 2.42 13.81 -9.71
N ARG A 105 3.26 14.35 -8.85
CA ARG A 105 4.62 13.86 -8.53
C ARG A 105 5.06 14.28 -7.14
N VAL A 106 6.07 13.60 -6.60
CA VAL A 106 6.77 13.99 -5.38
C VAL A 106 8.25 14.16 -5.71
N VAL A 107 8.86 15.26 -5.25
CA VAL A 107 10.29 15.53 -5.36
C VAL A 107 10.94 15.41 -3.98
N GLY A 108 12.09 14.75 -3.89
CA GLY A 108 12.83 14.57 -2.63
C GLY A 108 13.34 15.87 -2.06
N VAL A 109 13.40 15.98 -0.74
CA VAL A 109 13.93 17.18 -0.06
C VAL A 109 15.35 17.50 -0.52
N GLU A 110 16.14 16.49 -0.85
CA GLU A 110 17.54 16.62 -1.30
C GLU A 110 17.64 17.31 -2.68
N GLU A 111 16.58 17.25 -3.46
CA GLU A 111 16.50 17.85 -4.80
C GLU A 111 15.75 19.19 -4.79
N THR A 112 15.65 19.83 -3.61
CA THR A 112 14.88 21.07 -3.46
C THR A 112 15.66 22.16 -2.74
N ILE A 113 15.29 23.41 -3.03
CA ILE A 113 15.74 24.60 -2.33
C ILE A 113 14.49 25.26 -1.77
N THR A 114 14.51 25.60 -0.47
CA THR A 114 13.39 26.25 0.21
C THR A 114 13.79 27.63 0.70
N GLU A 115 12.96 28.64 0.42
CA GLU A 115 13.12 30.02 0.89
C GLU A 115 11.77 30.51 1.44
N GLY A 116 11.66 30.64 2.76
CA GLY A 116 10.44 31.07 3.43
C GLY A 116 9.29 30.09 3.15
N ASP A 117 8.24 30.59 2.52
CA ASP A 117 7.01 29.88 2.17
C ASP A 117 6.98 29.32 0.74
N ARG A 118 8.14 29.25 0.08
CA ARG A 118 8.26 28.74 -1.28
C ARG A 118 9.41 27.76 -1.44
N MET A 119 9.27 26.87 -2.42
CA MET A 119 10.30 25.90 -2.77
C MET A 119 10.54 25.88 -4.28
N ARG A 120 11.73 25.45 -4.67
CA ARG A 120 12.13 25.21 -6.06
C ARG A 120 12.80 23.85 -6.15
N ALA A 121 12.40 23.03 -7.12
CA ALA A 121 13.08 21.78 -7.44
C ALA A 121 14.34 22.08 -8.27
N THR A 122 15.46 21.43 -7.94
CA THR A 122 16.70 21.49 -8.75
C THR A 122 16.56 20.66 -10.03
N ALA A 123 15.72 19.61 -9.97
CA ALA A 123 15.27 18.83 -11.11
C ALA A 123 13.81 18.44 -10.89
N VAL A 124 12.94 18.72 -11.84
CA VAL A 124 11.52 18.34 -11.75
C VAL A 124 11.38 16.90 -12.25
N PRO A 125 10.98 15.94 -11.37
CA PRO A 125 10.80 14.56 -11.79
C PRO A 125 9.60 14.40 -12.73
N ALA A 126 9.55 13.28 -13.45
CA ALA A 126 8.41 12.95 -14.30
C ALA A 126 7.12 12.80 -13.49
N ALA A 127 5.97 13.00 -14.15
CA ALA A 127 4.68 12.73 -13.53
C ALA A 127 4.61 11.27 -13.04
N GLY A 128 4.06 11.06 -11.85
CA GLY A 128 3.99 9.77 -11.18
C GLY A 128 5.23 9.42 -10.34
N ALA A 129 6.31 10.20 -10.41
CA ALA A 129 7.52 9.91 -9.65
C ALA A 129 7.29 9.97 -8.14
N ALA A 130 7.92 9.05 -7.42
CA ALA A 130 7.91 8.91 -5.97
C ALA A 130 6.50 8.86 -5.34
N ILE A 131 5.53 8.32 -6.07
CA ILE A 131 4.17 8.04 -5.60
C ILE A 131 3.93 6.54 -5.62
N ARG A 132 3.63 5.96 -4.46
CA ARG A 132 3.12 4.60 -4.32
C ARG A 132 1.63 4.59 -4.60
N ARG A 133 1.23 3.91 -5.64
CA ARG A 133 -0.16 3.94 -6.09
C ARG A 133 -1.07 3.09 -5.21
N ARG A 134 -2.31 3.55 -5.04
CA ARG A 134 -3.36 2.79 -4.40
C ARG A 134 -3.43 1.37 -4.98
N GLY A 135 -3.40 0.36 -4.11
CA GLY A 135 -3.52 -1.04 -4.49
C GLY A 135 -2.33 -1.60 -5.26
N GLU A 136 -1.16 -0.94 -5.28
CA GLU A 136 0.02 -1.45 -5.99
C GLU A 136 0.59 -2.73 -5.38
N VAL A 137 0.40 -2.96 -4.08
CA VAL A 137 0.85 -4.17 -3.39
C VAL A 137 -0.24 -5.23 -3.44
N VAL A 138 -1.45 -4.87 -3.05
CA VAL A 138 -2.62 -5.75 -3.05
C VAL A 138 -3.86 -4.94 -3.39
N ARG A 139 -4.66 -5.41 -4.32
CA ARG A 139 -5.97 -4.84 -4.62
C ARG A 139 -7.05 -5.51 -3.79
N ARG A 140 -8.08 -4.76 -3.42
CA ARG A 140 -9.29 -5.30 -2.84
C ARG A 140 -9.81 -6.48 -3.69
N ASP A 141 -10.32 -7.50 -3.02
CA ASP A 141 -10.84 -8.75 -3.59
C ASP A 141 -9.77 -9.64 -4.25
N ALA A 142 -8.49 -9.29 -4.17
CA ALA A 142 -7.40 -10.17 -4.59
C ALA A 142 -7.30 -11.39 -3.67
N ALA A 143 -7.12 -12.57 -4.26
CA ALA A 143 -6.85 -13.80 -3.51
C ALA A 143 -5.45 -13.71 -2.87
N LEU A 144 -5.39 -13.85 -1.55
CA LEU A 144 -4.14 -13.82 -0.78
C LEU A 144 -3.64 -15.23 -0.49
N LEU A 145 -4.51 -16.10 0.01
CA LEU A 145 -4.19 -17.48 0.34
C LEU A 145 -5.33 -18.39 -0.12
N PRO A 146 -5.07 -19.50 -0.80
CA PRO A 146 -6.11 -20.46 -1.15
C PRO A 146 -6.56 -21.28 0.08
N ALA A 147 -7.75 -21.83 0.03
CA ALA A 147 -8.17 -22.88 0.96
C ALA A 147 -7.18 -24.04 0.93
N GLY A 148 -6.99 -24.73 2.05
CA GLY A 148 -6.00 -25.78 2.19
C GLY A 148 -4.59 -25.29 2.55
N THR A 149 -4.36 -23.96 2.64
CA THR A 149 -3.06 -23.42 3.03
C THR A 149 -2.74 -23.69 4.50
N LEU A 150 -1.56 -24.25 4.78
CA LEU A 150 -1.04 -24.35 6.15
C LEU A 150 -0.68 -22.95 6.67
N LEU A 151 -1.26 -22.59 7.80
CA LEU A 151 -1.04 -21.29 8.43
C LEU A 151 0.30 -21.23 9.16
N THR A 152 1.34 -20.81 8.45
CA THR A 152 2.65 -20.47 9.00
C THR A 152 2.62 -19.09 9.67
N PRO A 153 3.63 -18.72 10.49
CA PRO A 153 3.74 -17.36 10.99
C PRO A 153 3.72 -16.29 9.89
N ALA A 154 4.34 -16.53 8.74
CA ALA A 154 4.31 -15.62 7.59
C ALA A 154 2.89 -15.50 6.99
N ALA A 155 2.16 -16.60 6.85
CA ALA A 155 0.77 -16.57 6.38
C ALA A 155 -0.18 -15.85 7.35
N LEU A 156 0.13 -15.86 8.64
CA LEU A 156 -0.65 -15.16 9.68
C LEU A 156 -0.33 -13.65 9.77
N ALA A 157 0.75 -13.20 9.13
CA ALA A 157 1.13 -11.79 9.07
C ALA A 157 0.44 -11.02 7.92
N LEU A 158 -0.20 -11.73 7.00
CA LEU A 158 -1.06 -11.16 5.96
C LEU A 158 -2.37 -10.66 6.56
#